data_2c14b70615d48de25fbc27ca9601382d
#
_entry.id   2c14b70615d48de25fbc27ca9601382d
#
_cell.length_a   1.000
_cell.length_b   1.000
_cell.length_c   1.000
_cell.angle_alpha   90.00
_cell.angle_beta   90.00
_cell.angle_gamma   90.00
#
_symmetry.space_group_name_H-M   'P 1'
#
loop_
_entity.id
_entity.type
_entity.pdbx_description
1 polymer ?
#
loop_
_entity_poly.entity_id
_entity_poly.type
_entity_poly.pdbx_seq_one_letter_code
_entity_poly.pdbx_strand_id
1 'polypeptide(L)'
;MEIGATKAVQERLKATKISEIKETSLVFCWDTHLAKIKRRNVLFIVNASNRYTIAMTDIEPRNWNHYTLYISRVIHGVMQQMGYLEDQIEQYFRMSGDTIVTKTHGKKSVGGINRMVTDAQYFDKKFEKETKGRYHVTIYPNG
;
A
#
# COMPACT_ATOMS: atom_id res chain seq x y z
N MET A 1 12.28 -0.09 5.22
CA MET A 1 11.00 0.29 4.60
C MET A 1 10.00 0.65 5.68
N GLU A 2 9.32 1.75 5.50
CA GLU A 2 8.26 2.15 6.43
C GLU A 2 6.89 1.96 5.78
N ILE A 3 6.03 1.23 6.49
CA ILE A 3 4.66 1.01 6.08
C ILE A 3 3.77 1.92 6.94
N GLY A 4 3.35 3.03 6.36
CA GLY A 4 2.44 3.95 7.02
C GLY A 4 1.05 3.33 7.14
N ALA A 5 0.41 3.51 8.28
CA ALA A 5 -0.90 2.95 8.52
C ALA A 5 -1.87 4.06 8.95
N THR A 6 -2.96 4.22 8.20
CA THR A 6 -4.06 5.08 8.63
C THR A 6 -4.74 4.46 9.85
N LYS A 7 -5.58 5.22 10.51
CA LYS A 7 -6.30 4.76 11.69
C LYS A 7 -7.09 3.47 11.41
N ALA A 8 -7.72 3.37 10.24
CA ALA A 8 -8.47 2.18 9.85
C ALA A 8 -7.58 0.93 9.78
N VAL A 9 -6.37 1.07 9.23
CA VAL A 9 -5.41 -0.03 9.20
C VAL A 9 -4.92 -0.36 10.60
N GLN A 10 -4.59 0.64 11.40
CA GLN A 10 -4.15 0.44 12.78
C GLN A 10 -5.19 -0.33 13.60
N GLU A 11 -6.46 0.01 13.46
CA GLU A 11 -7.56 -0.67 14.14
C GLU A 11 -7.66 -2.14 13.69
N ARG A 12 -7.53 -2.40 12.39
CA ARG A 12 -7.57 -3.76 11.86
C ARG A 12 -6.39 -4.61 12.34
N LEU A 13 -5.21 -3.99 12.45
CA LEU A 13 -4.01 -4.65 12.97
C LEU A 13 -4.07 -4.85 14.48
N LYS A 14 -4.99 -4.19 15.16
CA LYS A 14 -5.03 -4.13 16.64
C LYS A 14 -3.70 -3.64 17.19
N ALA A 15 -3.10 -2.68 16.49
CA ALA A 15 -1.79 -2.18 16.84
C ALA A 15 -1.86 -1.34 18.12
N THR A 16 -1.17 -1.80 19.16
CA THR A 16 -1.04 -1.07 20.40
C THR A 16 0.13 -0.10 20.37
N LYS A 17 1.07 -0.34 19.44
CA LYS A 17 2.27 0.47 19.31
C LYS A 17 2.72 0.47 17.85
N ILE A 18 2.94 1.67 17.31
CA ILE A 18 3.55 1.87 15.99
C ILE A 18 4.87 2.60 16.17
N SER A 19 5.80 2.36 15.26
CA SER A 19 7.12 2.99 15.30
C SER A 19 7.06 4.44 14.84
N GLU A 20 8.02 5.24 15.28
CA GLU A 20 8.17 6.61 14.78
C GLU A 20 8.71 6.60 13.36
N ILE A 21 8.35 7.62 12.60
CA ILE A 21 8.88 7.84 11.26
C ILE A 21 10.36 8.22 11.38
N LYS A 22 11.23 7.46 10.71
CA LYS A 22 12.67 7.67 10.71
C LYS A 22 13.24 7.85 9.31
N GLU A 23 12.54 7.29 8.30
CA GLU A 23 13.03 7.33 6.93
C GLU A 23 12.85 8.72 6.34
N THR A 24 13.90 9.25 5.75
CA THR A 24 13.88 10.56 5.08
C THR A 24 13.60 10.45 3.60
N SER A 25 13.82 9.27 3.01
CA SER A 25 13.57 9.04 1.59
C SER A 25 12.19 8.41 1.39
N LEU A 26 11.27 9.19 0.84
CA LEU A 26 9.88 8.76 0.64
C LEU A 26 9.75 7.59 -0.34
N VAL A 27 10.75 7.32 -1.15
CA VAL A 27 10.72 6.16 -2.07
C VAL A 27 10.67 4.83 -1.33
N PHE A 28 11.13 4.80 -0.08
CA PHE A 28 11.10 3.62 0.79
C PHE A 28 9.90 3.63 1.75
N CYS A 29 8.96 4.53 1.55
CA CYS A 29 7.79 4.67 2.40
C CYS A 29 6.51 4.36 1.60
N TRP A 30 5.69 3.47 2.15
CA TRP A 30 4.41 3.09 1.54
C TRP A 30 3.30 3.28 2.56
N ASP A 31 2.34 4.13 2.22
CA ASP A 31 1.20 4.38 3.10
C ASP A 31 0.06 3.44 2.75
N THR A 32 -0.61 2.92 3.77
CA THR A 32 -1.69 1.97 3.61
C THR A 32 -2.99 2.48 4.21
N HIS A 33 -4.08 2.16 3.54
CA HIS A 33 -5.42 2.55 3.97
C HIS A 33 -6.42 1.44 3.63
N LEU A 34 -7.31 1.16 4.56
CA LEU A 34 -8.37 0.17 4.38
C LEU A 34 -9.70 0.89 4.20
N ALA A 35 -10.41 0.59 3.12
CA ALA A 35 -11.72 1.18 2.83
C ALA A 35 -12.66 0.14 2.24
N LYS A 36 -13.96 0.38 2.37
CA LYS A 36 -14.98 -0.43 1.70
C LYS A 36 -15.36 0.21 0.38
N ILE A 37 -15.29 -0.59 -0.67
CA ILE A 37 -15.75 -0.20 -1.99
C ILE A 37 -16.76 -1.25 -2.45
N LYS A 38 -18.01 -0.84 -2.62
CA LYS A 38 -19.08 -1.75 -3.03
C LYS A 38 -19.14 -3.03 -2.18
N ARG A 39 -19.12 -2.86 -0.87
CA ARG A 39 -19.19 -3.95 0.14
C ARG A 39 -17.93 -4.81 0.25
N ARG A 40 -16.88 -4.52 -0.51
CA ARG A 40 -15.60 -5.24 -0.40
C ARG A 40 -14.60 -4.39 0.36
N ASN A 41 -13.85 -5.04 1.23
CA ASN A 41 -12.70 -4.41 1.88
C ASN A 41 -11.55 -4.35 0.89
N VAL A 42 -11.01 -3.16 0.68
CA VAL A 42 -9.86 -2.94 -0.21
C VAL A 42 -8.76 -2.28 0.58
N LEU A 43 -7.58 -2.86 0.52
CA LEU A 43 -6.36 -2.27 1.10
C LEU A 43 -5.61 -1.54 -0.02
N PHE A 44 -5.42 -0.24 0.17
CA PHE A 44 -4.62 0.58 -0.71
C PHE A 44 -3.21 0.69 -0.16
N ILE A 45 -2.22 0.48 -1.01
CA ILE A 45 -0.80 0.57 -0.68
C ILE A 45 -0.20 1.60 -1.65
N VAL A 46 0.20 2.75 -1.12
CA VAL A 46 0.60 3.90 -1.95
C VAL A 46 2.02 4.30 -1.63
N ASN A 47 2.88 4.36 -2.65
CA ASN A 47 4.22 4.87 -2.46
C ASN A 47 4.17 6.37 -2.15
N ALA A 48 4.80 6.79 -1.07
CA ALA A 48 4.75 8.17 -0.61
C ALA A 48 5.49 9.15 -1.52
N SER A 49 6.41 8.66 -2.34
CA SER A 49 7.19 9.48 -3.26
C SER A 49 6.45 9.77 -4.56
N ASN A 50 6.02 8.72 -5.26
CA ASN A 50 5.48 8.82 -6.61
C ASN A 50 3.99 8.53 -6.71
N ARG A 51 3.35 8.16 -5.60
CA ARG A 51 1.93 7.81 -5.49
C ARG A 51 1.52 6.57 -6.29
N TYR A 52 2.47 5.74 -6.68
CA TYR A 52 2.13 4.45 -7.26
C TYR A 52 1.25 3.69 -6.27
N THR A 53 0.13 3.18 -6.76
CA THR A 53 -0.89 2.58 -5.89
C THR A 53 -1.16 1.14 -6.26
N ILE A 54 -1.21 0.31 -5.23
CA ILE A 54 -1.59 -1.10 -5.31
C ILE A 54 -2.89 -1.23 -4.53
N ALA A 55 -3.85 -1.97 -5.07
CA ALA A 55 -5.09 -2.27 -4.38
C ALA A 55 -5.22 -3.78 -4.19
N MET A 56 -5.39 -4.21 -2.95
CA MET A 56 -5.52 -5.62 -2.58
C MET A 56 -6.91 -5.85 -2.03
N THR A 57 -7.56 -6.92 -2.48
CA THR A 57 -8.88 -7.32 -1.99
C THR A 57 -8.82 -8.68 -1.30
N ASP A 58 -9.79 -8.94 -0.44
CA ASP A 58 -9.99 -10.26 0.17
C ASP A 58 -8.75 -10.78 0.91
N ILE A 59 -8.13 -9.90 1.72
CA ILE A 59 -6.93 -10.24 2.46
C ILE A 59 -7.24 -11.26 3.55
N GLU A 60 -6.51 -12.37 3.53
CA GLU A 60 -6.69 -13.44 4.51
C GLU A 60 -6.20 -13.01 5.90
N PRO A 61 -6.82 -13.54 6.99
CA PRO A 61 -6.41 -13.20 8.36
C PRO A 61 -4.93 -13.41 8.64
N ARG A 62 -4.33 -14.48 8.08
CA ARG A 62 -2.91 -14.76 8.27
C ARG A 62 -2.02 -13.63 7.76
N ASN A 63 -2.43 -12.93 6.69
CA ASN A 63 -1.68 -11.82 6.14
C ASN A 63 -1.75 -10.59 7.03
N TRP A 64 -2.85 -10.39 7.72
CA TRP A 64 -2.95 -9.35 8.73
C TRP A 64 -2.04 -9.63 9.93
N ASN A 65 -1.90 -10.89 10.32
CA ASN A 65 -1.02 -11.29 11.42
C ASN A 65 0.47 -11.15 11.08
N HIS A 66 0.82 -11.12 9.80
CA HIS A 66 2.19 -10.96 9.29
C HIS A 66 2.26 -9.78 8.31
N TYR A 67 1.76 -8.64 8.75
CA TYR A 67 1.45 -7.51 7.89
C TYR A 67 2.67 -6.97 7.13
N THR A 68 3.77 -6.72 7.83
CA THR A 68 4.99 -6.18 7.21
C THR A 68 5.55 -7.12 6.14
N LEU A 69 5.55 -8.41 6.43
CA LEU A 69 5.98 -9.42 5.46
C LEU A 69 5.04 -9.47 4.26
N TYR A 70 3.74 -9.42 4.50
CA TYR A 70 2.73 -9.41 3.45
C TYR A 70 2.91 -8.23 2.51
N ILE A 71 3.02 -7.02 3.04
CA ILE A 71 3.20 -5.81 2.24
C ILE A 71 4.51 -5.87 1.44
N SER A 72 5.59 -6.33 2.05
CA SER A 72 6.87 -6.49 1.36
C SER A 72 6.77 -7.45 0.18
N ARG A 73 6.07 -8.57 0.35
CA ARG A 73 5.84 -9.54 -0.73
C ARG A 73 4.99 -8.96 -1.87
N VAL A 74 3.97 -8.20 -1.52
CA VAL A 74 3.13 -7.53 -2.52
C VAL A 74 3.97 -6.57 -3.35
N ILE A 75 4.76 -5.73 -2.70
CA ILE A 75 5.62 -4.77 -3.38
C ILE A 75 6.64 -5.49 -4.27
N HIS A 76 7.26 -6.54 -3.77
CA HIS A 76 8.21 -7.36 -4.54
C HIS A 76 7.55 -7.91 -5.82
N GLY A 77 6.36 -8.49 -5.69
CA GLY A 77 5.62 -9.03 -6.84
C GLY A 77 5.24 -7.98 -7.87
N VAL A 78 4.84 -6.80 -7.40
CA VAL A 78 4.52 -5.68 -8.29
C VAL A 78 5.75 -5.20 -9.04
N MET A 79 6.89 -5.08 -8.37
CA MET A 79 8.14 -4.68 -9.03
C MET A 79 8.55 -5.68 -10.11
N GLN A 80 8.36 -6.98 -9.85
CA GLN A 80 8.59 -8.02 -10.87
C GLN A 80 7.68 -7.81 -12.09
N GLN A 81 6.40 -7.54 -11.87
CA GLN A 81 5.45 -7.28 -12.95
C GLN A 81 5.77 -6.01 -13.73
N MET A 82 6.38 -5.02 -13.09
CA MET A 82 6.82 -3.79 -13.73
C MET A 82 8.09 -3.98 -14.58
N GLY A 83 8.70 -5.16 -14.53
CA GLY A 83 9.87 -5.50 -15.32
C GLY A 83 11.20 -5.20 -14.66
N TYR A 84 11.21 -4.89 -13.37
CA TYR A 84 12.49 -4.74 -12.64
C TYR A 84 13.19 -6.08 -12.54
N LEU A 85 14.51 -6.05 -12.69
CA LEU A 85 15.35 -7.24 -12.52
C LEU A 85 15.44 -7.60 -11.04
N GLU A 86 15.61 -8.90 -10.77
CA GLU A 86 15.68 -9.37 -9.38
C GLU A 86 16.78 -8.67 -8.58
N ASP A 87 17.94 -8.42 -9.19
CA ASP A 87 19.03 -7.68 -8.54
C ASP A 87 18.61 -6.26 -8.13
N GLN A 88 17.82 -5.60 -8.97
CA GLN A 88 17.30 -4.26 -8.68
C GLN A 88 16.32 -4.28 -7.52
N ILE A 89 15.45 -5.29 -7.48
CA ILE A 89 14.47 -5.46 -6.40
C ILE A 89 15.19 -5.74 -5.08
N GLU A 90 16.16 -6.65 -5.09
CA GLU A 90 16.96 -6.96 -3.90
C GLU A 90 17.68 -5.72 -3.38
N GLN A 91 18.25 -4.93 -4.27
CA GLN A 91 18.92 -3.68 -3.90
C GLN A 91 17.93 -2.71 -3.26
N TYR A 92 16.74 -2.57 -3.82
CA TYR A 92 15.70 -1.71 -3.26
C TYR A 92 15.37 -2.11 -1.83
N PHE A 93 15.11 -3.40 -1.58
CA PHE A 93 14.80 -3.89 -0.24
C PHE A 93 15.98 -3.78 0.72
N ARG A 94 17.19 -3.97 0.24
CA ARG A 94 18.41 -3.79 1.06
C ARG A 94 18.57 -2.35 1.50
N MET A 95 18.38 -1.41 0.57
CA MET A 95 18.48 0.02 0.86
C MET A 95 17.35 0.52 1.76
N SER A 96 16.19 -0.11 1.69
CA SER A 96 15.03 0.28 2.49
C SER A 96 15.14 -0.13 3.97
N GLY A 97 16.05 -1.01 4.32
CA GLY A 97 16.26 -1.47 5.68
C GLY A 97 15.12 -2.33 6.23
N ASP A 98 15.05 -2.41 7.55
CA ASP A 98 14.03 -3.19 8.23
C ASP A 98 12.63 -2.62 7.97
N THR A 99 11.66 -3.51 7.80
CA THR A 99 10.28 -3.11 7.55
C THR A 99 9.53 -2.91 8.86
N ILE A 100 9.03 -1.70 9.07
CA ILE A 100 8.30 -1.31 10.28
C ILE A 100 6.98 -0.63 9.93
N VAL A 101 6.03 -0.66 10.87
CA VAL A 101 4.76 0.06 10.72
C VAL A 101 4.85 1.40 11.43
N THR A 102 4.49 2.46 10.71
CA THR A 102 4.53 3.84 11.22
C THR A 102 3.20 4.55 10.99
N LYS A 103 3.12 5.82 11.37
CA LYS A 103 2.07 6.72 10.90
C LYS A 103 2.26 6.98 9.41
N THR A 104 1.24 7.50 8.76
CA THR A 104 1.31 7.88 7.35
C THR A 104 2.28 9.05 7.11
N HIS A 105 2.84 9.10 5.89
CA HIS A 105 3.91 10.02 5.51
C HIS A 105 3.39 11.28 4.82
N GLY A 106 2.52 12.00 5.49
CA GLY A 106 2.05 13.31 5.04
C GLY A 106 0.68 13.33 4.38
N LYS A 107 0.17 14.55 4.23
CA LYS A 107 -1.21 14.80 3.77
C LYS A 107 -1.45 14.45 2.29
N LYS A 108 -0.44 14.58 1.45
CA LYS A 108 -0.58 14.29 0.01
C LYS A 108 -0.88 12.83 -0.26
N SER A 109 -0.21 11.94 0.46
CA SER A 109 -0.42 10.51 0.36
C SER A 109 -1.84 10.14 0.77
N VAL A 110 -2.27 10.61 1.93
CA VAL A 110 -3.62 10.37 2.45
C VAL A 110 -4.69 11.01 1.56
N GLY A 111 -4.46 12.23 1.10
CA GLY A 111 -5.37 12.92 0.18
C GLY A 111 -5.55 12.18 -1.14
N GLY A 112 -4.47 11.64 -1.67
CA GLY A 112 -4.51 10.80 -2.87
C GLY A 112 -5.31 9.52 -2.68
N ILE A 113 -5.15 8.86 -1.53
CA ILE A 113 -5.94 7.67 -1.18
C ILE A 113 -7.42 8.02 -1.10
N ASN A 114 -7.77 9.09 -0.39
CA ASN A 114 -9.17 9.49 -0.24
C ASN A 114 -9.83 9.80 -1.58
N ARG A 115 -9.11 10.48 -2.47
CA ARG A 115 -9.60 10.74 -3.83
C ARG A 115 -9.82 9.45 -4.60
N MET A 116 -8.88 8.51 -4.51
CA MET A 116 -8.98 7.22 -5.17
C MET A 116 -10.18 6.41 -4.67
N VAL A 117 -10.42 6.39 -3.36
CA VAL A 117 -11.57 5.72 -2.76
C VAL A 117 -12.86 6.32 -3.31
N THR A 118 -12.95 7.65 -3.36
CA THR A 118 -14.12 8.34 -3.91
C THR A 118 -14.33 8.00 -5.38
N ASP A 119 -13.28 8.05 -6.18
CA ASP A 119 -13.36 7.73 -7.62
C ASP A 119 -13.74 6.26 -7.83
N ALA A 120 -13.21 5.35 -7.05
CA ALA A 120 -13.51 3.92 -7.14
C ALA A 120 -14.95 3.60 -6.76
N GLN A 121 -15.50 4.28 -5.76
CA GLN A 121 -16.91 4.14 -5.38
C GLN A 121 -17.85 4.62 -6.48
N TYR A 122 -17.44 5.62 -7.24
CA TYR A 122 -18.23 6.19 -8.32
C TYR A 122 -18.13 5.35 -9.60
N PHE A 123 -16.96 4.79 -9.90
CA PHE A 123 -16.66 4.06 -11.14
C PHE A 123 -16.13 2.65 -10.86
N ASP A 124 -16.90 1.82 -10.16
CA ASP A 124 -16.46 0.51 -9.70
C ASP A 124 -15.91 -0.40 -10.82
N LYS A 125 -16.53 -0.39 -11.99
CA LYS A 125 -16.06 -1.20 -13.12
C LYS A 125 -14.70 -0.77 -13.66
N LYS A 126 -14.34 0.49 -13.47
CA LYS A 126 -13.04 1.02 -13.89
C LYS A 126 -11.97 0.84 -12.83
N PHE A 127 -12.38 0.51 -11.61
CA PHE A 127 -11.44 0.25 -10.53
C PHE A 127 -10.59 -1.01 -10.80
N GLU A 128 -11.13 -1.96 -11.54
CA GLU A 128 -10.41 -3.16 -11.95
C GLU A 128 -9.41 -2.89 -13.07
N LYS A 129 -9.44 -1.72 -13.65
CA LYS A 129 -8.55 -1.30 -14.71
C LYS A 129 -7.70 -0.14 -14.22
N GLU A 130 -6.51 -0.02 -14.78
CA GLU A 130 -5.65 1.12 -14.50
C GLU A 130 -6.41 2.43 -14.73
N THR A 131 -6.40 3.30 -13.73
CA THR A 131 -7.07 4.58 -13.80
C THR A 131 -6.17 5.55 -14.55
N LYS A 132 -6.44 5.73 -15.82
CA LYS A 132 -5.64 6.53 -16.75
C LYS A 132 -5.39 7.94 -16.24
N GLY A 133 -4.15 8.32 -16.13
CA GLY A 133 -3.69 9.67 -15.87
C GLY A 133 -3.71 10.15 -14.43
N ARG A 134 -4.36 9.44 -13.51
CA ARG A 134 -4.43 9.83 -12.09
C ARG A 134 -3.68 8.89 -11.17
N TYR A 135 -3.87 7.61 -11.36
CA TYR A 135 -3.33 6.57 -10.49
C TYR A 135 -2.69 5.47 -11.31
N HIS A 136 -1.64 4.89 -10.78
CA HIS A 136 -1.16 3.58 -11.21
C HIS A 136 -1.71 2.59 -10.21
N VAL A 137 -2.70 1.81 -10.62
CA VAL A 137 -3.39 0.88 -9.73
C VAL A 137 -3.20 -0.53 -10.25
N THR A 138 -2.69 -1.40 -9.42
CA THR A 138 -2.69 -2.83 -9.67
C THR A 138 -3.63 -3.48 -8.66
N ILE A 139 -4.60 -4.24 -9.14
CA ILE A 139 -5.61 -4.87 -8.31
C ILE A 139 -5.31 -6.36 -8.22
N TYR A 140 -5.21 -6.86 -6.99
CA TYR A 140 -5.01 -8.27 -6.72
C TYR A 140 -6.21 -8.78 -5.93
N PRO A 141 -7.10 -9.59 -6.54
CA PRO A 141 -8.10 -10.33 -5.77
C PRO A 141 -7.39 -11.40 -4.96
N ASN A 142 -7.87 -11.75 -3.80
CA ASN A 142 -7.30 -12.78 -2.93
C ASN A 142 -5.90 -12.41 -2.39
N GLY A 143 -5.71 -11.20 -2.02
CA GLY A 143 -4.47 -10.66 -1.46
C GLY A 143 -3.72 -11.50 -0.41
#